data_c293b61f0a45ffd96e79232a8a95785e
#
_entry.id   c293b61f0a45ffd96e79232a8a95785e
#
_cell.length_a   1.000
_cell.length_b   1.000
_cell.length_c   1.000
_cell.angle_alpha   90.00
_cell.angle_beta   90.00
_cell.angle_gamma   90.00
#
_symmetry.space_group_name_H-M   'P 1'
#
loop_
_entity.id
_entity.type
_entity.pdbx_description
1 polymer ?
#
loop_
_entity_poly.entity_id
_entity_poly.type
_entity_poly.pdbx_seq_one_letter_code
_entity_poly.pdbx_strand_id
1 'polypeptide(L)'
;MFLGTHAPRLDEKGRLFLPAKYRDELSGGVVITKGQERCLYVFPQEEFTRITEALRTAPVTAKAVRDYSRVFFASASDELPDKQGRITVPTALRTYAGLQRDCVVIGANTRLEIWDTQAWETYLATQEDSFAEAAEEVLPGIL
;
A
#
# COMPACT_ATOMS: atom_id res chain seq x y z
N MET A 1 -5.15 -1.16 -12.94
CA MET A 1 -3.73 -1.56 -12.76
C MET A 1 -2.92 -0.36 -12.37
N PHE A 2 -2.24 -0.44 -11.22
CA PHE A 2 -1.46 0.66 -10.68
C PHE A 2 0.02 0.46 -10.98
N LEU A 3 0.64 1.47 -11.59
CA LEU A 3 2.01 1.42 -12.06
C LEU A 3 2.73 2.71 -11.70
N GLY A 4 4.06 2.63 -11.67
CA GLY A 4 4.93 3.80 -11.58
C GLY A 4 5.23 4.26 -10.17
N THR A 5 6.00 5.33 -10.10
CA THR A 5 6.49 5.91 -8.84
C THR A 5 6.14 7.39 -8.81
N HIS A 6 5.58 7.84 -7.71
CA HIS A 6 5.13 9.21 -7.52
C HIS A 6 5.67 9.72 -6.18
N ALA A 7 5.90 11.03 -6.08
CA ALA A 7 6.55 11.63 -4.91
C ALA A 7 5.69 12.75 -4.27
N PRO A 8 4.51 12.43 -3.74
CA PRO A 8 3.68 13.42 -3.08
C PRO A 8 4.23 13.77 -1.69
N ARG A 9 3.73 14.87 -1.12
CA ARG A 9 4.09 15.29 0.23
C ARG A 9 2.88 15.24 1.15
N LEU A 10 3.09 14.76 2.37
CA LEU A 10 2.10 14.89 3.42
C LEU A 10 1.98 16.35 3.83
N ASP A 11 0.77 16.84 3.94
CA ASP A 11 0.53 18.17 4.50
C ASP A 11 0.47 18.11 6.04
N GLU A 12 0.31 19.27 6.68
CA GLU A 12 0.30 19.36 8.13
C GLU A 12 -0.86 18.62 8.79
N LYS A 13 -1.93 18.35 8.02
CA LYS A 13 -3.10 17.61 8.51
C LYS A 13 -3.02 16.11 8.19
N GLY A 14 -1.90 15.64 7.66
CA GLY A 14 -1.72 14.24 7.32
C GLY A 14 -2.41 13.82 6.04
N ARG A 15 -2.68 14.76 5.13
CA ARG A 15 -3.31 14.46 3.84
C ARG A 15 -2.25 14.32 2.76
N LEU A 16 -2.55 13.47 1.80
CA LEU A 16 -1.67 13.12 0.71
C LEU A 16 -2.45 13.10 -0.60
N PHE A 17 -1.89 13.70 -1.66
CA PHE A 17 -2.49 13.58 -2.99
C PHE A 17 -2.26 12.19 -3.55
N LEU A 18 -3.34 11.55 -4.00
CA LEU A 18 -3.21 10.34 -4.81
C LEU A 18 -2.79 10.71 -6.23
N PRO A 19 -2.09 9.81 -6.95
CA PRO A 19 -1.69 10.10 -8.33
C PRO A 19 -2.90 10.46 -9.18
N ALA A 20 -2.82 11.58 -9.90
CA ALA A 20 -3.96 12.12 -10.65
C ALA A 20 -4.55 11.14 -11.64
N LYS A 21 -3.70 10.34 -12.28
CA LYS A 21 -4.16 9.37 -13.29
C LYS A 21 -5.01 8.24 -12.71
N TYR A 22 -5.03 8.05 -11.38
CA TYR A 22 -5.81 7.00 -10.73
C TYR A 22 -7.02 7.53 -9.96
N ARG A 23 -7.29 8.84 -10.04
CA ARG A 23 -8.40 9.44 -9.28
C ARG A 23 -9.75 8.80 -9.58
N ASP A 24 -10.01 8.51 -10.84
CA ASP A 24 -11.28 7.89 -11.23
C ASP A 24 -11.42 6.48 -10.63
N GLU A 25 -10.36 5.68 -10.70
CA GLU A 25 -10.37 4.32 -10.13
C GLU A 25 -10.55 4.34 -8.61
N LEU A 26 -10.08 5.39 -7.94
CA LEU A 26 -10.08 5.49 -6.49
C LEU A 26 -11.20 6.35 -5.94
N SER A 27 -12.02 6.96 -6.80
CA SER A 27 -13.06 7.91 -6.39
C SER A 27 -14.15 7.26 -5.53
N GLY A 28 -14.37 5.97 -5.66
CA GLY A 28 -15.35 5.22 -4.86
C GLY A 28 -14.91 4.91 -3.43
N GLY A 29 -13.70 5.29 -3.07
CA GLY A 29 -13.14 5.04 -1.76
C GLY A 29 -11.95 4.09 -1.81
N VAL A 30 -11.12 4.19 -0.79
CA VAL A 30 -9.96 3.33 -0.62
C VAL A 30 -9.92 2.78 0.80
N VAL A 31 -9.15 1.73 1.01
CA VAL A 31 -8.81 1.25 2.35
C VAL A 31 -7.30 1.32 2.49
N ILE A 32 -6.85 2.02 3.52
CA ILE A 32 -5.43 2.12 3.86
C ILE A 32 -5.18 1.19 5.04
N THR A 33 -4.12 0.40 4.97
CA THR A 33 -3.75 -0.46 6.09
C THR A 33 -2.24 -0.66 6.13
N LYS A 34 -1.76 -1.26 7.21
CA LYS A 34 -0.34 -1.61 7.37
C LYS A 34 0.06 -2.63 6.32
N GLY A 35 1.15 -2.34 5.64
CA GLY A 35 1.77 -3.26 4.68
C GLY A 35 3.03 -3.89 5.24
N GLN A 36 3.58 -4.83 4.51
CA GLN A 36 4.84 -5.46 4.87
C GLN A 36 6.00 -4.53 4.55
N GLU A 37 7.15 -4.76 5.13
CA GLU A 37 8.34 -3.90 5.05
C GLU A 37 8.08 -2.48 5.54
N ARG A 38 7.12 -2.30 6.45
CA ARG A 38 6.79 -1.00 7.04
C ARG A 38 6.29 0.03 6.05
N CYS A 39 5.64 -0.37 4.96
CA CYS A 39 4.90 0.54 4.11
C CYS A 39 3.41 0.47 4.41
N LEU A 40 2.61 1.29 3.74
CA LEU A 40 1.16 1.24 3.81
C LEU A 40 0.61 0.74 2.47
N TYR A 41 -0.40 -0.11 2.54
CA TYR A 41 -1.15 -0.53 1.36
C TYR A 41 -2.38 0.35 1.20
N VAL A 42 -2.65 0.77 -0.02
CA VAL A 42 -3.86 1.51 -0.37
C VAL A 42 -4.59 0.70 -1.43
N PHE A 43 -5.75 0.16 -1.05
CA PHE A 43 -6.56 -0.67 -1.93
C PHE A 43 -7.80 0.08 -2.39
N PRO A 44 -8.19 -0.05 -3.68
CA PRO A 44 -9.56 0.28 -4.05
C PRO A 44 -10.52 -0.58 -3.23
N GLN A 45 -11.72 -0.08 -2.96
CA GLN A 45 -12.72 -0.83 -2.18
C GLN A 45 -12.96 -2.23 -2.72
N GLU A 46 -13.07 -2.36 -4.03
CA GLU A 46 -13.32 -3.67 -4.67
C GLU A 46 -12.20 -4.66 -4.42
N GLU A 47 -10.95 -4.21 -4.50
CA GLU A 47 -9.79 -5.07 -4.25
C GLU A 47 -9.72 -5.47 -2.77
N PHE A 48 -10.02 -4.56 -1.86
CA PHE A 48 -10.05 -4.88 -0.43
C PHE A 48 -11.13 -5.93 -0.13
N THR A 49 -12.31 -5.82 -0.76
CA THR A 49 -13.37 -6.80 -0.65
C THR A 49 -12.90 -8.18 -1.11
N ARG A 50 -12.19 -8.24 -2.23
CA ARG A 50 -11.64 -9.49 -2.75
C ARG A 50 -10.66 -10.12 -1.77
N ILE A 51 -9.78 -9.33 -1.17
CA ILE A 51 -8.82 -9.80 -0.17
C ILE A 51 -9.55 -10.31 1.06
N THR A 52 -10.58 -9.61 1.52
CA THR A 52 -11.40 -10.01 2.64
C THR A 52 -12.03 -11.39 2.39
N GLU A 53 -12.58 -11.60 1.20
CA GLU A 53 -13.14 -12.90 0.83
C GLU A 53 -12.08 -14.01 0.81
N ALA A 54 -10.90 -13.72 0.28
CA ALA A 54 -9.79 -14.68 0.27
C ALA A 54 -9.34 -15.04 1.70
N LEU A 55 -9.24 -14.06 2.60
CA LEU A 55 -8.86 -14.28 3.99
C LEU A 55 -9.93 -15.03 4.79
N ARG A 56 -11.19 -14.93 4.38
CA ARG A 56 -12.28 -15.66 5.02
C ARG A 56 -12.10 -17.18 4.92
N THR A 57 -11.47 -17.65 3.86
CA THR A 57 -11.23 -19.07 3.64
C THR A 57 -9.91 -19.57 4.23
N ALA A 58 -9.07 -18.66 4.75
CA ALA A 58 -7.81 -19.02 5.36
C ALA A 58 -8.07 -19.70 6.73
N PRO A 59 -7.21 -20.67 7.14
CA PRO A 59 -7.46 -21.43 8.37
C PRO A 59 -7.23 -20.58 9.62
N VAL A 60 -8.32 -20.19 10.29
CA VAL A 60 -8.26 -19.40 11.54
C VAL A 60 -7.64 -20.17 12.71
N THR A 61 -7.49 -21.50 12.57
CA THR A 61 -6.79 -22.31 13.55
C THR A 61 -5.29 -22.09 13.56
N ALA A 62 -4.72 -21.55 12.46
CA ALA A 62 -3.30 -21.23 12.37
C ALA A 62 -3.04 -19.89 13.06
N LYS A 63 -2.13 -19.88 14.02
CA LYS A 63 -1.81 -18.65 14.77
C LYS A 63 -1.30 -17.53 13.85
N ALA A 64 -0.46 -17.87 12.87
CA ALA A 64 0.06 -16.88 11.92
C ALA A 64 -1.05 -16.16 11.14
N VAL A 65 -2.09 -16.89 10.74
CA VAL A 65 -3.25 -16.31 10.05
C VAL A 65 -4.02 -15.37 10.97
N ARG A 66 -4.24 -15.77 12.22
CA ARG A 66 -4.94 -14.92 13.19
C ARG A 66 -4.17 -13.64 13.48
N ASP A 67 -2.86 -13.77 13.72
CA ASP A 67 -2.02 -12.61 14.03
C ASP A 67 -1.96 -11.63 12.87
N TYR A 68 -1.75 -12.11 11.67
CA TYR A 68 -1.76 -11.28 10.47
C TYR A 68 -3.11 -10.58 10.29
N SER A 69 -4.19 -11.33 10.36
CA SER A 69 -5.54 -10.80 10.17
C SER A 69 -5.88 -9.72 11.19
N ARG A 70 -5.51 -9.93 12.45
CA ARG A 70 -5.76 -8.93 13.50
C ARG A 70 -5.06 -7.61 13.22
N VAL A 71 -3.79 -7.66 12.85
CA VAL A 71 -3.03 -6.44 12.54
C VAL A 71 -3.57 -5.77 11.29
N PHE A 72 -3.81 -6.56 10.25
CA PHE A 72 -4.27 -6.07 8.95
C PHE A 72 -5.62 -5.36 9.07
N PHE A 73 -6.61 -6.00 9.66
CA PHE A 73 -7.95 -5.43 9.76
C PHE A 73 -8.07 -4.36 10.84
N ALA A 74 -7.38 -4.52 11.97
CA ALA A 74 -7.45 -3.54 13.05
C ALA A 74 -6.82 -2.20 12.65
N SER A 75 -5.82 -2.21 11.78
CA SER A 75 -5.17 -0.99 11.31
C SER A 75 -5.84 -0.38 10.07
N ALA A 76 -6.77 -1.10 9.44
CA ALA A 76 -7.41 -0.63 8.22
C ALA A 76 -8.31 0.58 8.47
N SER A 77 -8.28 1.53 7.55
CA SER A 77 -9.09 2.74 7.61
C SER A 77 -9.73 2.99 6.26
N ASP A 78 -11.06 3.14 6.25
CA ASP A 78 -11.80 3.55 5.06
C ASP A 78 -11.57 5.03 4.84
N GLU A 79 -11.14 5.40 3.65
CA GLU A 79 -10.92 6.80 3.30
C GLU A 79 -11.61 7.11 1.98
N LEU A 80 -12.28 8.27 1.92
CA LEU A 80 -12.85 8.78 0.69
C LEU A 80 -12.00 9.95 0.22
N PRO A 81 -11.43 9.90 -0.99
CA PRO A 81 -10.67 11.04 -1.49
C PRO A 81 -11.53 12.31 -1.52
N ASP A 82 -10.94 13.44 -1.14
CA ASP A 82 -11.62 14.70 -1.17
C ASP A 82 -11.72 15.23 -2.63
N LYS A 83 -12.34 16.40 -2.79
CA LYS A 83 -12.54 16.99 -4.12
C LYS A 83 -11.24 17.26 -4.87
N GLN A 84 -10.13 17.37 -4.14
CA GLN A 84 -8.81 17.61 -4.73
C GLN A 84 -8.03 16.32 -4.96
N GLY A 85 -8.60 15.17 -4.61
CA GLY A 85 -7.95 13.88 -4.76
C GLY A 85 -6.98 13.54 -3.64
N ARG A 86 -7.17 14.15 -2.46
CA ARG A 86 -6.34 13.86 -1.28
C ARG A 86 -7.04 12.87 -0.37
N ILE A 87 -6.24 12.03 0.28
CA ILE A 87 -6.71 11.16 1.36
C ILE A 87 -6.01 11.55 2.65
N THR A 88 -6.65 11.27 3.78
CA THR A 88 -6.03 11.45 5.09
C THR A 88 -5.40 10.14 5.51
N VAL A 89 -4.12 10.19 5.88
CA VAL A 89 -3.41 9.02 6.42
C VAL A 89 -3.50 9.10 7.94
N PRO A 90 -4.19 8.19 8.61
CA PRO A 90 -4.32 8.23 10.07
C PRO A 90 -2.96 8.22 10.77
N THR A 91 -2.90 8.88 11.91
CA THR A 91 -1.64 9.03 12.67
C THR A 91 -0.95 7.70 12.97
N ALA A 92 -1.73 6.69 13.40
CA ALA A 92 -1.15 5.38 13.71
C ALA A 92 -0.46 4.75 12.49
N LEU A 93 -1.03 4.93 11.29
CA LEU A 93 -0.44 4.42 10.06
C LEU A 93 0.80 5.22 9.67
N ARG A 94 0.76 6.54 9.81
CA ARG A 94 1.96 7.38 9.58
C ARG A 94 3.10 6.96 10.48
N THR A 95 2.82 6.73 11.75
CA THR A 95 3.83 6.28 12.71
C THR A 95 4.41 4.93 12.33
N TYR A 96 3.55 3.98 12.00
CA TYR A 96 3.99 2.63 11.60
C TYR A 96 4.96 2.68 10.42
N ALA A 97 4.63 3.45 9.40
CA ALA A 97 5.44 3.53 8.17
C ALA A 97 6.57 4.56 8.27
N GLY A 98 6.70 5.26 9.39
CA GLY A 98 7.73 6.28 9.59
C GLY A 98 7.60 7.44 8.61
N LEU A 99 6.38 7.75 8.18
CA LEU A 99 6.16 8.80 7.19
C LEU A 99 6.47 10.17 7.79
N GLN A 100 7.23 10.93 7.03
CA GLN A 100 7.50 12.32 7.30
C GLN A 100 6.81 13.16 6.22
N ARG A 101 7.39 14.28 5.83
CA ARG A 101 6.78 15.13 4.83
C ARG A 101 6.87 14.52 3.42
N ASP A 102 8.06 14.05 3.05
CA ASP A 102 8.27 13.50 1.73
C ASP A 102 7.93 12.02 1.71
N CYS A 103 7.06 11.64 0.79
CA CYS A 103 6.60 10.26 0.63
C CYS A 103 6.83 9.79 -0.79
N VAL A 104 6.82 8.48 -0.95
CA VAL A 104 6.79 7.84 -2.26
C VAL A 104 5.54 6.97 -2.32
N VAL A 105 4.80 7.11 -3.41
CA VAL A 105 3.66 6.24 -3.70
C VAL A 105 3.99 5.44 -4.94
N ILE A 106 4.00 4.13 -4.82
CA ILE A 106 4.27 3.23 -5.94
C ILE A 106 3.02 2.46 -6.34
N GLY A 107 2.94 2.15 -7.62
CA GLY A 107 1.94 1.21 -8.13
C GLY A 107 2.45 -0.21 -8.01
N ALA A 108 1.67 -1.07 -7.39
CA ALA A 108 1.98 -2.48 -7.22
C ALA A 108 0.87 -3.36 -7.78
N ASN A 109 0.46 -3.07 -9.01
CA ASN A 109 -0.57 -3.77 -9.80
C ASN A 109 -1.98 -3.59 -9.22
N THR A 110 -2.33 -4.32 -8.16
CA THR A 110 -3.69 -4.30 -7.59
C THR A 110 -3.88 -3.27 -6.48
N ARG A 111 -2.79 -2.62 -6.06
CA ARG A 111 -2.80 -1.64 -4.98
C ARG A 111 -1.77 -0.56 -5.21
N LEU A 112 -1.89 0.53 -4.47
CA LEU A 112 -0.80 1.48 -4.28
C LEU A 112 -0.12 1.17 -2.95
N GLU A 113 1.13 1.58 -2.81
CA GLU A 113 1.87 1.53 -1.55
C GLU A 113 2.42 2.90 -1.23
N ILE A 114 2.33 3.29 0.04
CA ILE A 114 2.89 4.56 0.53
C ILE A 114 4.12 4.24 1.37
N TRP A 115 5.23 4.84 1.02
CA TRP A 115 6.51 4.65 1.69
C TRP A 115 7.09 5.97 2.15
N ASP A 116 7.83 5.94 3.24
CA ASP A 116 8.78 7.00 3.54
C ASP A 116 9.83 7.05 2.44
N THR A 117 10.20 8.24 1.99
CA THR A 117 11.13 8.39 0.87
C THR A 117 12.46 7.69 1.11
N GLN A 118 13.07 7.91 2.28
CA GLN A 118 14.36 7.30 2.60
C GLN A 118 14.24 5.78 2.69
N ALA A 119 13.17 5.29 3.30
CA ALA A 119 12.93 3.85 3.41
C ALA A 119 12.77 3.21 2.03
N TRP A 120 12.05 3.87 1.12
CA TRP A 120 11.89 3.39 -0.25
C TRP A 120 13.22 3.32 -1.00
N GLU A 121 14.00 4.39 -0.92
CA GLU A 121 15.30 4.45 -1.61
C GLU A 121 16.23 3.35 -1.13
N THR A 122 16.28 3.12 0.19
CA THR A 122 17.10 2.05 0.77
C THR A 122 16.62 0.67 0.33
N TYR A 123 15.32 0.45 0.36
CA TYR A 123 14.71 -0.82 -0.07
C TYR A 123 14.99 -1.08 -1.54
N LEU A 124 14.74 -0.09 -2.40
CA LEU A 124 14.91 -0.23 -3.84
C LEU A 124 16.36 -0.54 -4.20
N ALA A 125 17.31 0.18 -3.60
CA ALA A 125 18.73 -0.04 -3.87
C ALA A 125 19.15 -1.48 -3.56
N THR A 126 18.62 -2.06 -2.47
CA THR A 126 18.91 -3.44 -2.10
C THR A 126 18.25 -4.42 -3.08
N GLN A 127 17.05 -4.14 -3.53
CA GLN A 127 16.28 -5.08 -4.35
C GLN A 127 16.64 -5.05 -5.83
N GLU A 128 17.17 -3.97 -6.35
CA GLU A 128 17.48 -3.86 -7.79
C GLU A 128 18.47 -4.92 -8.25
N ASP A 129 19.50 -5.20 -7.45
CA ASP A 129 20.49 -6.22 -7.79
C ASP A 129 19.86 -7.61 -7.84
N SER A 130 19.06 -7.94 -6.85
CA SER A 130 18.34 -9.22 -6.80
C SER A 130 17.33 -9.34 -7.93
N PHE A 131 16.67 -8.24 -8.27
CA PHE A 131 15.70 -8.20 -9.37
C PHE A 131 16.34 -8.56 -10.70
N ALA A 132 17.52 -8.05 -10.97
CA ALA A 132 18.22 -8.29 -12.24
C ALA A 132 18.48 -9.78 -12.50
N GLU A 133 18.52 -10.60 -11.46
CA GLU A 133 18.84 -12.02 -11.55
C GLU A 133 17.67 -12.94 -11.22
N ALA A 134 16.58 -12.42 -10.68
CA ALA A 134 15.50 -13.23 -10.09
C ALA A 134 14.38 -13.62 -11.05
N ALA A 135 14.32 -13.07 -12.27
CA ALA A 135 13.17 -13.23 -13.16
C ALA A 135 12.78 -14.69 -13.41
N GLU A 136 13.76 -15.57 -13.61
CA GLU A 136 13.46 -16.98 -13.87
C GLU A 136 12.94 -17.71 -12.63
N GLU A 137 13.38 -17.30 -11.44
CA GLU A 137 12.94 -17.91 -10.19
C GLU A 137 11.53 -17.47 -9.81
N VAL A 138 11.19 -16.21 -10.08
CA VAL A 138 9.91 -15.61 -9.67
C VAL A 138 8.82 -15.85 -10.71
N LEU A 139 9.16 -15.74 -12.00
CA LEU A 139 8.21 -15.83 -13.11
C LEU A 139 8.68 -16.86 -14.14
N PRO A 140 8.87 -18.12 -13.74
CA PRO A 140 9.35 -19.14 -14.67
C PRO A 140 8.37 -19.34 -15.83
N GLY A 141 8.89 -19.25 -17.05
CA GLY A 141 8.10 -19.47 -18.25
C GLY A 141 7.15 -18.34 -18.64
N ILE A 142 7.16 -17.21 -17.93
CA ILE A 142 6.29 -16.07 -18.23
C ILE A 142 7.04 -14.98 -18.98
N LEU A 143 8.28 -14.71 -18.57
CA LEU A 143 9.11 -13.69 -19.22
C LEU A 143 10.23 -14.25 -20.06
#